data_6906f71d383f0defa1960411ac3df3cf
#
_entry.id   6906f71d383f0defa1960411ac3df3cf
#
_cell.length_a   1.000
_cell.length_b   1.000
_cell.length_c   1.000
_cell.angle_alpha   90.00
_cell.angle_beta   90.00
_cell.angle_gamma   90.00
#
_symmetry.space_group_name_H-M   'P 1'
#
loop_
_entity.id
_entity.type
_entity.pdbx_description
1 polymer ?
#
loop_
_entity_poly.entity_id
_entity_poly.type
_entity_poly.pdbx_seq_one_letter_code
_entity_poly.pdbx_strand_id
1 'polypeptide(L)'
;MSDKIQHECGVALIRLLKPLSFYQEKYGSSRYGLHKMYQLMDKMINRGQDGAGVATVKLDVETGTPYIDRLRSIEPKATQDIFSQINDLYINAKQKNPESYNDIEWQKKNIPFMGELILGHLRYGTYGGNNIQSCHPFRRQNNWLARNLLVAGNFNLTNVDELLEHLVELGQHPTVKADTVTVMEKIGHFLDKENDRLFKQFKEKGLTNFDISKEIQKNIDVASILIESSKRWDGGYVMAGMMGHGDAFVLRDPNGIRPAYLYKDDEVLVVASERPVIQTVFNVDIKEVRELKPGYAAIIKKDGTFTEKEIIEPLERKACSFERIYFSRGNDADIYKERQQLGRYLVPNVLKAIDYDLENTVFSYIPNTAEVAFGGLVEGIDEYINKQKATDILKLGTNITESTLGKILARHPRIHKVILKDAKQRTFITDDESRDNLVNLVYDITYETVKKDVDTLVVLDDSIVRGTTLKQSILRILDRLHPKKIIIISSAPQIRYPDCYGIDMAILSKFIAFDAAISLIKETAKESVLINLYDKAKAELLKPKEEQINVVQEIYRTFTNEEISQKIGDLLKPKGLNAELQIIYQTIEGLHQSCPDNLGDWYFTGNYPTPGGNKVANKAFVNFMEGINERAY
;
A
#
# COMPACT_ATOMS: atom_id res chain seq x y z
N MET A 1 11.63 10.93 -1.38
CA MET A 1 10.50 10.99 -0.42
C MET A 1 10.61 12.29 0.30
N SER A 2 9.75 13.23 -0.03
CA SER A 2 9.69 14.52 0.69
C SER A 2 9.21 14.33 2.12
N ASP A 3 8.26 13.43 2.34
CA ASP A 3 7.83 13.00 3.67
C ASP A 3 7.86 11.47 3.73
N LYS A 4 8.25 10.92 4.88
CA LYS A 4 8.20 9.47 5.10
C LYS A 4 6.73 9.07 5.25
N ILE A 5 6.04 8.90 4.11
CA ILE A 5 4.76 8.20 4.11
C ILE A 5 5.08 6.75 4.43
N GLN A 6 4.55 6.30 5.51
CA GLN A 6 4.78 4.94 5.94
C GLN A 6 3.80 4.03 5.20
N HIS A 7 4.24 2.83 4.82
CA HIS A 7 3.69 1.99 3.77
C HIS A 7 2.50 1.12 4.21
N GLU A 8 1.88 0.44 3.24
CA GLU A 8 0.82 -0.54 3.44
C GLU A 8 1.40 -1.94 3.67
N CYS A 9 0.62 -2.83 4.32
CA CYS A 9 0.99 -4.22 4.48
C CYS A 9 1.10 -4.97 3.15
N GLY A 10 1.96 -5.99 3.09
CA GLY A 10 2.06 -6.94 1.98
C GLY A 10 1.59 -8.33 2.41
N VAL A 11 0.81 -9.00 1.56
CA VAL A 11 0.31 -10.37 1.79
C VAL A 11 0.71 -11.25 0.62
N ALA A 12 1.14 -12.48 0.90
CA ALA A 12 1.33 -13.52 -0.09
C ALA A 12 0.87 -14.88 0.45
N LEU A 13 0.17 -15.64 -0.39
CA LEU A 13 -0.25 -17.01 -0.12
C LEU A 13 0.23 -17.91 -1.25
N ILE A 14 0.84 -19.04 -0.90
CA ILE A 14 1.27 -20.08 -1.85
C ILE A 14 0.60 -21.40 -1.45
N ARG A 15 0.00 -22.09 -2.42
CA ARG A 15 -0.42 -23.49 -2.33
C ARG A 15 0.35 -24.31 -3.36
N LEU A 16 1.15 -25.24 -2.89
CA LEU A 16 1.87 -26.23 -3.73
C LEU A 16 0.89 -27.34 -4.12
N LEU A 17 0.65 -27.53 -5.41
CA LEU A 17 -0.37 -28.46 -5.93
C LEU A 17 0.15 -29.89 -6.14
N LYS A 18 1.47 -30.10 -6.03
CA LYS A 18 2.14 -31.41 -6.11
C LYS A 18 2.74 -31.79 -4.75
N PRO A 19 3.09 -33.07 -4.53
CA PRO A 19 3.86 -33.49 -3.35
C PRO A 19 5.23 -32.81 -3.27
N LEU A 20 5.80 -32.66 -2.08
CA LEU A 20 7.11 -32.02 -1.88
C LEU A 20 8.24 -32.75 -2.63
N SER A 21 8.12 -34.07 -2.81
CA SER A 21 9.04 -34.89 -3.60
C SER A 21 9.14 -34.45 -5.07
N PHE A 22 8.02 -34.02 -5.67
CA PHE A 22 8.00 -33.47 -7.03
C PHE A 22 8.91 -32.22 -7.14
N TYR A 23 8.84 -31.30 -6.17
CA TYR A 23 9.66 -30.08 -6.19
C TYR A 23 11.12 -30.38 -5.90
N GLN A 24 11.40 -31.40 -5.09
CA GLN A 24 12.76 -31.91 -4.90
C GLN A 24 13.35 -32.45 -6.20
N GLU A 25 12.58 -33.22 -6.93
CA GLU A 25 13.02 -33.82 -8.21
C GLU A 25 13.19 -32.75 -9.29
N LYS A 26 12.20 -31.89 -9.47
CA LYS A 26 12.19 -30.91 -10.57
C LYS A 26 13.09 -29.71 -10.32
N TYR A 27 13.12 -29.19 -9.08
CA TYR A 27 13.78 -27.92 -8.72
C TYR A 27 14.97 -28.11 -7.76
N GLY A 28 15.28 -29.34 -7.39
CA GLY A 28 16.38 -29.65 -6.48
C GLY A 28 16.14 -29.31 -5.02
N SER A 29 14.88 -28.97 -4.65
CA SER A 29 14.58 -28.56 -3.26
C SER A 29 13.15 -28.87 -2.85
N SER A 30 12.99 -29.66 -1.78
CA SER A 30 11.72 -29.87 -1.09
C SER A 30 11.17 -28.58 -0.44
N ARG A 31 12.02 -27.55 -0.27
CA ARG A 31 11.69 -26.22 0.27
C ARG A 31 11.29 -25.21 -0.81
N TYR A 32 10.95 -25.66 -2.01
CA TYR A 32 10.62 -24.79 -3.15
C TYR A 32 9.60 -23.69 -2.77
N GLY A 33 8.47 -24.05 -2.16
CA GLY A 33 7.44 -23.08 -1.76
C GLY A 33 7.95 -22.05 -0.77
N LEU A 34 8.78 -22.48 0.19
CA LEU A 34 9.37 -21.58 1.18
C LEU A 34 10.37 -20.60 0.55
N HIS A 35 11.21 -21.09 -0.41
CA HIS A 35 12.11 -20.22 -1.17
C HIS A 35 11.34 -19.21 -2.02
N LYS A 36 10.24 -19.62 -2.66
CA LYS A 36 9.37 -18.72 -3.42
C LYS A 36 8.69 -17.69 -2.51
N MET A 37 8.25 -18.08 -1.31
CA MET A 37 7.69 -17.14 -0.33
C MET A 37 8.73 -16.10 0.12
N TYR A 38 9.96 -16.50 0.40
CA TYR A 38 11.04 -15.57 0.69
C TYR A 38 11.21 -14.53 -0.42
N GLN A 39 11.27 -14.99 -1.68
CA GLN A 39 11.42 -14.11 -2.84
C GLN A 39 10.24 -13.15 -3.01
N LEU A 40 8.99 -13.61 -2.81
CA LEU A 40 7.81 -12.75 -2.84
C LEU A 40 7.88 -11.67 -1.76
N MET A 41 8.20 -12.05 -0.53
CA MET A 41 8.30 -11.11 0.60
C MET A 41 9.46 -10.12 0.39
N ASP A 42 10.63 -10.57 -0.04
CA ASP A 42 11.78 -9.71 -0.33
C ASP A 42 11.46 -8.69 -1.44
N LYS A 43 10.78 -9.13 -2.50
CA LYS A 43 10.35 -8.24 -3.58
C LYS A 43 9.25 -7.26 -3.16
N MET A 44 8.43 -7.59 -2.17
CA MET A 44 7.39 -6.70 -1.61
C MET A 44 7.86 -5.89 -0.40
N ILE A 45 9.15 -5.87 -0.07
CA ILE A 45 9.66 -5.20 1.15
C ILE A 45 9.30 -3.71 1.22
N ASN A 46 9.03 -3.07 0.08
CA ASN A 46 8.54 -1.70 0.02
C ASN A 46 7.19 -1.52 0.74
N ARG A 47 6.35 -2.55 0.88
CA ARG A 47 5.04 -2.47 1.53
C ARG A 47 5.10 -2.44 3.04
N GLY A 48 5.98 -3.25 3.66
CA GLY A 48 6.05 -3.31 5.12
C GLY A 48 7.46 -3.60 5.61
N GLN A 49 7.99 -2.71 6.47
CA GLN A 49 9.34 -2.79 7.01
C GLN A 49 9.37 -2.88 8.55
N ASP A 50 8.20 -2.77 9.21
CA ASP A 50 8.10 -2.73 10.68
C ASP A 50 7.93 -4.13 11.30
N GLY A 51 7.92 -5.15 10.48
CA GLY A 51 7.85 -6.53 10.89
C GLY A 51 7.44 -7.45 9.75
N ALA A 52 7.59 -8.75 9.97
CA ALA A 52 7.20 -9.78 9.03
C ALA A 52 6.71 -11.03 9.77
N GLY A 53 6.03 -11.90 9.03
CA GLY A 53 5.68 -13.22 9.55
C GLY A 53 5.40 -14.21 8.43
N VAL A 54 5.68 -15.48 8.75
CA VAL A 54 5.42 -16.62 7.88
C VAL A 54 4.74 -17.71 8.67
N ALA A 55 3.75 -18.36 8.07
CA ALA A 55 3.15 -19.57 8.60
C ALA A 55 3.01 -20.62 7.51
N THR A 56 3.07 -21.90 7.91
CA THR A 56 2.87 -23.03 7.01
C THR A 56 1.89 -24.04 7.58
N VAL A 57 1.18 -24.75 6.71
CA VAL A 57 0.35 -25.90 7.05
C VAL A 57 0.84 -27.12 6.25
N LYS A 58 1.22 -28.19 6.95
CA LYS A 58 1.56 -29.48 6.38
C LYS A 58 0.29 -30.28 6.14
N LEU A 59 0.12 -30.80 4.94
CA LEU A 59 -1.03 -31.62 4.57
C LEU A 59 -0.75 -33.11 4.83
N ASP A 60 -1.80 -33.86 5.13
CA ASP A 60 -1.76 -35.33 5.20
C ASP A 60 -0.68 -35.90 6.13
N VAL A 61 -0.50 -35.27 7.30
CA VAL A 61 0.40 -35.77 8.34
C VAL A 61 -0.35 -36.65 9.36
N GLU A 62 0.39 -37.58 9.96
CA GLU A 62 -0.14 -38.47 10.99
C GLU A 62 -0.48 -37.71 12.30
N THR A 63 -1.44 -38.24 13.05
CA THR A 63 -1.79 -37.76 14.38
C THR A 63 -0.55 -37.72 15.28
N GLY A 64 -0.35 -36.63 16.00
CA GLY A 64 0.83 -36.40 16.84
C GLY A 64 1.98 -35.67 16.14
N THR A 65 1.88 -35.43 14.82
CA THR A 65 2.85 -34.61 14.10
C THR A 65 2.43 -33.13 14.14
N PRO A 66 3.32 -32.20 14.52
CA PRO A 66 3.07 -30.76 14.36
C PRO A 66 2.85 -30.41 12.87
N TYR A 67 1.72 -29.77 12.57
CA TYR A 67 1.32 -29.48 11.19
C TYR A 67 1.15 -27.99 10.88
N ILE A 68 1.16 -27.14 11.90
CA ILE A 68 1.14 -25.68 11.76
C ILE A 68 2.41 -25.12 12.37
N ASP A 69 3.20 -24.43 11.56
CA ASP A 69 4.37 -23.67 11.99
C ASP A 69 4.14 -22.18 11.73
N ARG A 70 4.63 -21.33 12.64
CA ARG A 70 4.51 -19.88 12.52
C ARG A 70 5.72 -19.19 13.15
N LEU A 71 6.34 -18.28 12.42
CA LEU A 71 7.41 -17.41 12.91
C LEU A 71 7.13 -15.96 12.54
N ARG A 72 7.45 -15.03 13.44
CA ARG A 72 7.25 -13.58 13.26
C ARG A 72 8.47 -12.84 13.77
N SER A 73 8.78 -11.70 13.18
CA SER A 73 9.90 -10.85 13.60
C SER A 73 9.54 -9.37 13.46
N ILE A 74 10.11 -8.54 14.33
CA ILE A 74 10.06 -7.08 14.29
C ILE A 74 11.48 -6.48 14.19
N GLU A 75 12.46 -7.33 13.90
CA GLU A 75 13.84 -6.89 13.69
C GLU A 75 13.93 -5.97 12.44
N PRO A 76 14.92 -5.09 12.35
CA PRO A 76 15.05 -4.15 11.21
C PRO A 76 15.09 -4.81 9.84
N LYS A 77 15.43 -6.10 9.77
CA LYS A 77 15.39 -6.95 8.58
C LYS A 77 14.54 -8.18 8.83
N ALA A 78 13.30 -7.97 9.28
CA ALA A 78 12.41 -9.02 9.76
C ALA A 78 12.27 -10.22 8.83
N THR A 79 12.18 -10.01 7.50
CA THR A 79 12.11 -11.11 6.53
C THR A 79 13.39 -11.94 6.54
N GLN A 80 14.56 -11.31 6.52
CA GLN A 80 15.84 -12.02 6.54
C GLN A 80 16.04 -12.78 7.86
N ASP A 81 15.66 -12.17 8.99
CA ASP A 81 15.71 -12.80 10.30
C ASP A 81 14.87 -14.07 10.36
N ILE A 82 13.60 -14.02 9.94
CA ILE A 82 12.70 -15.18 9.88
C ILE A 82 13.31 -16.32 9.07
N PHE A 83 13.75 -16.04 7.83
CA PHE A 83 14.26 -17.08 6.95
C PHE A 83 15.64 -17.59 7.35
N SER A 84 16.44 -16.80 8.07
CA SER A 84 17.67 -17.27 8.73
C SER A 84 17.35 -18.29 9.83
N GLN A 85 16.45 -17.94 10.74
CA GLN A 85 16.00 -18.85 11.80
C GLN A 85 15.42 -20.17 11.24
N ILE A 86 14.58 -20.06 10.19
CA ILE A 86 14.05 -21.26 9.53
C ILE A 86 15.18 -22.11 8.92
N ASN A 87 16.15 -21.47 8.25
CA ASN A 87 17.30 -22.19 7.65
C ASN A 87 18.13 -22.91 8.72
N ASP A 88 18.34 -22.31 9.89
CA ASP A 88 19.04 -22.93 11.00
C ASP A 88 18.35 -24.20 11.49
N LEU A 89 17.00 -24.26 11.48
CA LEU A 89 16.25 -25.48 11.81
C LEU A 89 16.60 -26.62 10.84
N TYR A 90 16.72 -26.31 9.53
CA TYR A 90 17.10 -27.30 8.52
C TYR A 90 18.56 -27.76 8.65
N ILE A 91 19.48 -26.84 8.91
CA ILE A 91 20.91 -27.15 9.13
C ILE A 91 21.03 -28.08 10.35
N ASN A 92 20.38 -27.73 11.45
CA ASN A 92 20.38 -28.52 12.68
C ASN A 92 19.77 -29.91 12.47
N ALA A 93 18.66 -30.01 11.74
CA ALA A 93 18.02 -31.29 11.40
C ALA A 93 18.94 -32.18 10.57
N LYS A 94 19.62 -31.61 9.57
CA LYS A 94 20.60 -32.31 8.72
C LYS A 94 21.80 -32.82 9.51
N GLN A 95 22.33 -31.99 10.42
CA GLN A 95 23.48 -32.38 11.27
C GLN A 95 23.12 -33.51 12.24
N LYS A 96 21.91 -33.45 12.83
CA LYS A 96 21.46 -34.46 13.83
C LYS A 96 21.04 -35.79 13.18
N ASN A 97 20.53 -35.74 11.94
CA ASN A 97 19.95 -36.92 11.27
C ASN A 97 20.40 -37.00 9.81
N PRO A 98 21.72 -37.16 9.52
CA PRO A 98 22.26 -37.09 8.17
C PRO A 98 21.74 -38.21 7.25
N GLU A 99 21.46 -39.39 7.75
CA GLU A 99 20.94 -40.52 6.99
C GLU A 99 19.49 -40.34 6.58
N SER A 100 18.64 -39.95 7.53
CA SER A 100 17.20 -39.74 7.29
C SER A 100 16.87 -38.43 6.56
N TYR A 101 17.80 -37.47 6.54
CA TYR A 101 17.57 -36.16 5.97
C TYR A 101 17.26 -36.17 4.47
N ASN A 102 17.67 -37.18 3.74
CA ASN A 102 17.39 -37.32 2.30
C ASN A 102 15.96 -37.83 2.02
N ASP A 103 15.26 -38.38 3.04
CA ASP A 103 13.87 -38.79 2.93
C ASP A 103 12.94 -37.59 3.10
N ILE A 104 12.18 -37.24 2.06
CA ILE A 104 11.27 -36.09 2.05
C ILE A 104 10.11 -36.27 3.02
N GLU A 105 9.58 -37.49 3.16
CA GLU A 105 8.50 -37.76 4.14
C GLU A 105 9.02 -37.62 5.58
N TRP A 106 10.25 -38.07 5.83
CA TRP A 106 10.90 -37.83 7.12
C TRP A 106 11.11 -36.32 7.37
N GLN A 107 11.58 -35.55 6.37
CA GLN A 107 11.70 -34.08 6.47
C GLN A 107 10.36 -33.46 6.84
N LYS A 108 9.30 -33.79 6.10
CA LYS A 108 7.96 -33.26 6.30
C LYS A 108 7.45 -33.53 7.72
N LYS A 109 7.69 -34.74 8.24
CA LYS A 109 7.28 -35.14 9.58
C LYS A 109 8.06 -34.42 10.68
N ASN A 110 9.38 -34.27 10.53
CA ASN A 110 10.28 -33.91 11.62
C ASN A 110 10.82 -32.47 11.56
N ILE A 111 10.77 -31.81 10.39
CA ILE A 111 11.30 -30.45 10.24
C ILE A 111 10.14 -29.44 10.18
N PRO A 112 10.17 -28.36 10.97
CA PRO A 112 9.19 -27.27 10.85
C PRO A 112 9.22 -26.58 9.47
N PHE A 113 8.15 -25.91 9.11
CA PHE A 113 7.99 -25.15 7.86
C PHE A 113 8.09 -25.99 6.56
N MET A 114 7.83 -27.28 6.64
CA MET A 114 7.73 -28.20 5.49
C MET A 114 6.28 -28.36 5.01
N GLY A 115 5.51 -27.25 5.00
CA GLY A 115 4.11 -27.25 4.59
C GLY A 115 3.93 -26.96 3.10
N GLU A 116 2.87 -27.52 2.51
CA GLU A 116 2.42 -27.25 1.13
C GLU A 116 1.55 -25.99 1.01
N LEU A 117 1.10 -25.45 2.13
CA LEU A 117 0.34 -24.21 2.18
C LEU A 117 1.13 -23.21 3.02
N ILE A 118 1.41 -22.03 2.47
CA ILE A 118 2.34 -21.05 3.03
C ILE A 118 1.71 -19.66 2.96
N LEU A 119 1.69 -18.94 4.08
CA LEU A 119 1.17 -17.58 4.20
C LEU A 119 2.28 -16.66 4.71
N GLY A 120 2.62 -15.65 3.93
CA GLY A 120 3.59 -14.61 4.25
C GLY A 120 2.93 -13.25 4.43
N HIS A 121 3.46 -12.45 5.33
CA HIS A 121 2.99 -11.10 5.61
C HIS A 121 4.16 -10.17 5.91
N LEU A 122 4.08 -8.97 5.33
CA LEU A 122 4.94 -7.83 5.62
C LEU A 122 4.12 -6.78 6.33
N ARG A 123 4.53 -6.43 7.53
CA ARG A 123 3.77 -5.52 8.39
C ARG A 123 4.23 -4.09 8.21
N TYR A 124 3.24 -3.23 8.11
CA TYR A 124 3.35 -1.84 8.42
C TYR A 124 2.56 -1.53 9.72
N GLY A 125 3.21 -0.91 10.70
CA GLY A 125 2.64 -0.70 12.04
C GLY A 125 1.70 0.51 12.12
N THR A 126 0.49 0.41 11.56
CA THR A 126 -0.52 1.49 11.64
C THR A 126 -1.22 1.53 12.99
N TYR A 127 -1.50 0.39 13.60
CA TYR A 127 -2.20 0.27 14.88
C TYR A 127 -1.39 -0.55 15.89
N GLY A 128 -1.41 -0.17 17.17
CA GLY A 128 -0.80 -0.96 18.27
C GLY A 128 0.72 -0.88 18.40
N GLY A 129 1.40 0.07 17.74
CA GLY A 129 2.85 0.25 17.86
C GLY A 129 3.68 -0.89 17.24
N ASN A 130 5.00 -0.84 17.38
CA ASN A 130 5.91 -1.87 16.87
C ASN A 130 6.06 -3.02 17.87
N ASN A 131 5.06 -3.91 17.91
CA ASN A 131 5.00 -5.06 18.82
C ASN A 131 4.85 -6.36 18.03
N ILE A 132 5.60 -7.40 18.45
CA ILE A 132 5.53 -8.75 17.86
C ILE A 132 4.11 -9.34 17.94
N GLN A 133 3.33 -8.98 18.96
CA GLN A 133 1.96 -9.45 19.12
C GLN A 133 1.02 -8.90 18.02
N SER A 134 1.34 -7.78 17.42
CA SER A 134 0.59 -7.20 16.30
C SER A 134 1.06 -7.71 14.93
N CYS A 135 2.10 -8.56 14.84
CA CYS A 135 2.57 -9.12 13.58
C CYS A 135 1.70 -10.29 13.13
N HIS A 136 1.28 -10.25 11.86
CA HIS A 136 0.61 -11.37 11.20
C HIS A 136 1.63 -12.46 10.79
N PRO A 137 1.17 -13.71 10.52
CA PRO A 137 -0.18 -14.24 10.66
C PRO A 137 -0.61 -14.44 12.11
N PHE A 138 -1.89 -14.15 12.39
CA PHE A 138 -2.52 -14.53 13.65
C PHE A 138 -2.97 -15.98 13.62
N ARG A 139 -3.00 -16.65 14.77
CA ARG A 139 -3.39 -18.05 14.88
C ARG A 139 -4.47 -18.22 15.94
N ARG A 140 -5.60 -18.82 15.52
CA ARG A 140 -6.61 -19.37 16.40
C ARG A 140 -6.40 -20.87 16.49
N GLN A 141 -6.13 -21.37 17.70
CA GLN A 141 -5.73 -22.77 17.94
C GLN A 141 -6.89 -23.59 18.48
N ASN A 142 -7.04 -24.82 17.98
CA ASN A 142 -8.01 -25.80 18.44
C ASN A 142 -7.42 -27.23 18.27
N ASN A 143 -7.93 -28.21 19.02
CA ASN A 143 -7.53 -29.61 18.86
C ASN A 143 -8.13 -30.29 17.61
N TRP A 144 -9.16 -29.71 17.00
CA TRP A 144 -9.75 -30.20 15.75
C TRP A 144 -9.05 -29.51 14.58
N LEU A 145 -8.55 -30.31 13.62
CA LEU A 145 -7.87 -29.79 12.42
C LEU A 145 -8.69 -28.69 11.72
N ALA A 146 -9.98 -28.98 11.47
CA ALA A 146 -10.86 -28.08 10.73
C ALA A 146 -11.24 -26.80 11.49
N ARG A 147 -10.95 -26.68 12.80
CA ARG A 147 -11.20 -25.49 13.62
C ARG A 147 -9.98 -24.59 13.82
N ASN A 148 -8.79 -25.05 13.38
CA ASN A 148 -7.61 -24.18 13.40
C ASN A 148 -7.67 -23.19 12.25
N LEU A 149 -7.31 -21.94 12.54
CA LEU A 149 -7.33 -20.85 11.58
C LEU A 149 -6.09 -19.97 11.72
N LEU A 150 -5.47 -19.64 10.60
CA LEU A 150 -4.42 -18.63 10.48
C LEU A 150 -4.94 -17.52 9.58
N VAL A 151 -4.77 -16.25 9.98
CA VAL A 151 -5.22 -15.08 9.20
C VAL A 151 -4.11 -14.05 9.09
N ALA A 152 -3.92 -13.52 7.90
CA ALA A 152 -3.12 -12.34 7.64
C ALA A 152 -3.83 -11.46 6.60
N GLY A 153 -3.54 -10.17 6.58
CA GLY A 153 -4.17 -9.30 5.62
C GLY A 153 -3.52 -7.93 5.49
N ASN A 154 -3.75 -7.31 4.36
CA ASN A 154 -3.58 -5.88 4.15
C ASN A 154 -4.96 -5.25 4.25
N PHE A 155 -5.29 -4.67 5.39
CA PHE A 155 -6.61 -4.13 5.63
C PHE A 155 -6.66 -3.09 6.74
N ASN A 156 -7.71 -2.27 6.70
CA ASN A 156 -8.19 -1.50 7.83
C ASN A 156 -9.71 -1.40 7.76
N LEU A 157 -10.35 -1.59 8.90
CA LEU A 157 -11.80 -1.46 9.06
C LEU A 157 -12.11 -0.20 9.86
N THR A 158 -13.08 0.57 9.40
CA THR A 158 -13.49 1.83 10.03
C THR A 158 -14.35 1.63 11.27
N ASN A 159 -14.83 0.40 11.49
CA ASN A 159 -15.81 0.07 12.50
C ASN A 159 -15.40 -1.11 13.41
N VAL A 160 -14.11 -1.18 13.76
CA VAL A 160 -13.57 -2.27 14.60
C VAL A 160 -14.30 -2.37 15.94
N ASP A 161 -14.64 -1.24 16.57
CA ASP A 161 -15.35 -1.21 17.85
C ASP A 161 -16.75 -1.83 17.74
N GLU A 162 -17.52 -1.49 16.71
CA GLU A 162 -18.85 -2.07 16.43
C GLU A 162 -18.74 -3.60 16.20
N LEU A 163 -17.67 -4.04 15.53
CA LEU A 163 -17.44 -5.47 15.29
C LEU A 163 -17.02 -6.20 16.56
N LEU A 164 -16.27 -5.57 17.43
CA LEU A 164 -15.89 -6.12 18.74
C LEU A 164 -17.12 -6.27 19.65
N GLU A 165 -17.96 -5.25 19.72
CA GLU A 165 -19.23 -5.30 20.46
C GLU A 165 -20.12 -6.45 19.94
N HIS A 166 -20.20 -6.60 18.62
CA HIS A 166 -20.95 -7.71 18.01
C HIS A 166 -20.38 -9.09 18.39
N LEU A 167 -19.06 -9.25 18.54
CA LEU A 167 -18.47 -10.51 19.06
C LEU A 167 -18.92 -10.79 20.49
N VAL A 168 -18.99 -9.76 21.34
CA VAL A 168 -19.50 -9.89 22.72
C VAL A 168 -20.97 -10.28 22.70
N GLU A 169 -21.81 -9.70 21.84
CA GLU A 169 -23.20 -10.10 21.65
C GLU A 169 -23.34 -11.58 21.21
N LEU A 170 -22.38 -12.09 20.42
CA LEU A 170 -22.31 -13.49 20.02
C LEU A 170 -21.79 -14.42 21.15
N GLY A 171 -21.53 -13.90 22.35
CA GLY A 171 -21.09 -14.64 23.53
C GLY A 171 -19.58 -14.86 23.58
N GLN A 172 -18.79 -14.15 22.78
CA GLN A 172 -17.33 -14.24 22.81
C GLN A 172 -16.72 -13.23 23.80
N HIS A 173 -15.49 -13.49 24.22
CA HIS A 173 -14.73 -12.60 25.10
C HIS A 173 -13.30 -12.40 24.56
N PRO A 174 -13.10 -11.58 23.49
CA PRO A 174 -11.78 -11.30 22.94
C PRO A 174 -10.87 -10.64 24.01
N THR A 175 -9.65 -11.13 24.13
CA THR A 175 -8.68 -10.63 25.13
C THR A 175 -7.84 -9.45 24.63
N VAL A 176 -7.88 -9.18 23.33
CA VAL A 176 -7.12 -8.11 22.68
C VAL A 176 -8.06 -7.31 21.78
N LYS A 177 -8.08 -5.99 21.99
CA LYS A 177 -8.79 -5.06 21.13
C LYS A 177 -7.90 -4.71 19.94
N ALA A 178 -7.98 -5.50 18.86
CA ALA A 178 -7.27 -5.28 17.62
C ALA A 178 -8.15 -5.71 16.43
N ASP A 179 -8.04 -5.00 15.32
CA ASP A 179 -8.78 -5.26 14.10
C ASP A 179 -8.61 -6.71 13.59
N THR A 180 -7.36 -7.18 13.51
CA THR A 180 -7.06 -8.55 13.04
C THR A 180 -7.61 -9.63 13.97
N VAL A 181 -7.53 -9.42 15.28
CA VAL A 181 -8.11 -10.36 16.25
C VAL A 181 -9.62 -10.39 16.11
N THR A 182 -10.25 -9.23 16.00
CA THR A 182 -11.71 -9.10 15.80
C THR A 182 -12.17 -9.84 14.54
N VAL A 183 -11.46 -9.66 13.42
CA VAL A 183 -11.74 -10.36 12.16
C VAL A 183 -11.54 -11.86 12.30
N MET A 184 -10.39 -12.29 12.86
CA MET A 184 -10.07 -13.71 13.04
C MET A 184 -11.10 -14.42 13.93
N GLU A 185 -11.50 -13.81 15.03
CA GLU A 185 -12.49 -14.42 15.94
C GLU A 185 -13.88 -14.46 15.31
N LYS A 186 -14.25 -13.46 14.49
CA LYS A 186 -15.51 -13.50 13.76
C LYS A 186 -15.54 -14.61 12.71
N ILE A 187 -14.46 -14.80 11.94
CA ILE A 187 -14.32 -15.94 11.01
C ILE A 187 -14.32 -17.25 11.81
N GLY A 188 -13.59 -17.31 12.91
CA GLY A 188 -13.53 -18.49 13.80
C GLY A 188 -14.88 -18.88 14.38
N HIS A 189 -15.73 -17.92 14.73
CA HIS A 189 -17.10 -18.18 15.20
C HIS A 189 -17.95 -18.91 14.14
N PHE A 190 -17.94 -18.43 12.91
CA PHE A 190 -18.70 -19.08 11.85
C PHE A 190 -18.05 -20.38 11.38
N LEU A 191 -16.74 -20.50 11.48
CA LEU A 191 -16.02 -21.75 11.27
C LEU A 191 -16.45 -22.82 12.31
N ASP A 192 -16.60 -22.46 13.57
CA ASP A 192 -17.09 -23.36 14.61
C ASP A 192 -18.54 -23.77 14.35
N LYS A 193 -19.41 -22.82 14.03
CA LYS A 193 -20.82 -23.11 13.67
C LYS A 193 -20.95 -24.09 12.51
N GLU A 194 -20.15 -23.91 11.47
CA GLU A 194 -20.16 -24.81 10.31
C GLU A 194 -19.65 -26.21 10.68
N ASN A 195 -18.60 -26.31 11.51
CA ASN A 195 -18.12 -27.58 12.03
C ASN A 195 -19.20 -28.28 12.86
N ASP A 196 -19.92 -27.56 13.74
CA ASP A 196 -20.97 -28.12 14.60
C ASP A 196 -22.16 -28.59 13.75
N ARG A 197 -22.56 -27.83 12.72
CA ARG A 197 -23.60 -28.19 11.75
C ARG A 197 -23.28 -29.51 11.06
N LEU A 198 -22.08 -29.62 10.50
CA LEU A 198 -21.61 -30.81 9.79
C LEU A 198 -21.46 -32.00 10.75
N PHE A 199 -20.91 -31.75 11.97
CA PHE A 199 -20.80 -32.80 12.99
C PHE A 199 -22.17 -33.43 13.30
N LYS A 200 -23.18 -32.60 13.54
CA LYS A 200 -24.56 -33.08 13.80
C LYS A 200 -25.11 -33.87 12.61
N GLN A 201 -24.98 -33.33 11.40
CA GLN A 201 -25.44 -33.98 10.16
C GLN A 201 -24.82 -35.38 9.96
N PHE A 202 -23.52 -35.53 10.16
CA PHE A 202 -22.84 -36.82 9.97
C PHE A 202 -23.06 -37.77 11.14
N LYS A 203 -23.29 -37.25 12.35
CA LYS A 203 -23.66 -38.07 13.51
C LYS A 203 -25.00 -38.71 13.34
N GLU A 204 -25.98 -37.99 12.79
CA GLU A 204 -27.31 -38.51 12.44
C GLU A 204 -27.23 -39.61 11.37
N LYS A 205 -26.20 -39.61 10.52
CA LYS A 205 -25.90 -40.67 9.56
C LYS A 205 -25.19 -41.89 10.15
N GLY A 206 -24.91 -41.88 11.46
CA GLY A 206 -24.30 -43.00 12.17
C GLY A 206 -22.78 -43.10 12.05
N LEU A 207 -22.09 -42.09 11.56
CA LEU A 207 -20.62 -42.12 11.44
C LEU A 207 -19.94 -42.07 12.82
N THR A 208 -18.74 -42.67 12.91
CA THR A 208 -17.88 -42.52 14.08
C THR A 208 -17.30 -41.08 14.15
N ASN A 209 -16.90 -40.62 15.34
CA ASN A 209 -16.32 -39.27 15.48
C ASN A 209 -15.04 -39.09 14.62
N PHE A 210 -14.28 -40.16 14.40
CA PHE A 210 -13.08 -40.15 13.54
C PHE A 210 -13.46 -39.93 12.06
N ASP A 211 -14.48 -40.64 11.57
CA ASP A 211 -14.95 -40.49 10.20
C ASP A 211 -15.64 -39.14 10.00
N ILE A 212 -16.41 -38.66 10.99
CA ILE A 212 -17.00 -37.32 10.97
C ILE A 212 -15.94 -36.25 10.80
N SER A 213 -14.81 -36.35 11.52
CA SER A 213 -13.71 -35.37 11.38
C SER A 213 -13.16 -35.34 9.95
N LYS A 214 -13.04 -36.48 9.27
CA LYS A 214 -12.62 -36.56 7.87
C LYS A 214 -13.66 -35.98 6.92
N GLU A 215 -14.93 -36.29 7.17
CA GLU A 215 -16.02 -35.78 6.31
C GLU A 215 -16.20 -34.26 6.47
N ILE A 216 -16.03 -33.69 7.67
CA ILE A 216 -16.02 -32.23 7.89
C ILE A 216 -14.95 -31.57 7.02
N GLN A 217 -13.71 -32.07 7.02
CA GLN A 217 -12.63 -31.52 6.21
C GLN A 217 -12.93 -31.46 4.71
N LYS A 218 -13.69 -32.43 4.18
CA LYS A 218 -14.11 -32.45 2.77
C LYS A 218 -15.28 -31.51 2.47
N ASN A 219 -16.22 -31.40 3.41
CA ASN A 219 -17.53 -30.78 3.16
C ASN A 219 -17.68 -29.37 3.74
N ILE A 220 -16.65 -28.83 4.42
CA ILE A 220 -16.70 -27.49 4.99
C ILE A 220 -16.92 -26.43 3.90
N ASP A 221 -17.92 -25.57 4.08
CA ASP A 221 -18.25 -24.50 3.14
C ASP A 221 -17.58 -23.20 3.54
N VAL A 222 -16.37 -22.99 3.00
CA VAL A 222 -15.58 -21.78 3.25
C VAL A 222 -16.29 -20.52 2.78
N ALA A 223 -17.07 -20.60 1.68
CA ALA A 223 -17.78 -19.44 1.17
C ALA A 223 -18.88 -18.99 2.13
N SER A 224 -19.70 -19.93 2.63
CA SER A 224 -20.73 -19.61 3.62
C SER A 224 -20.15 -19.02 4.90
N ILE A 225 -18.98 -19.51 5.36
CA ILE A 225 -18.26 -18.94 6.51
C ILE A 225 -17.88 -17.49 6.23
N LEU A 226 -17.32 -17.20 5.05
CA LEU A 226 -16.90 -15.85 4.67
C LEU A 226 -18.08 -14.90 4.49
N ILE A 227 -19.18 -15.35 3.88
CA ILE A 227 -20.41 -14.56 3.72
C ILE A 227 -20.94 -14.11 5.09
N GLU A 228 -21.05 -15.03 6.06
CA GLU A 228 -21.53 -14.69 7.39
C GLU A 228 -20.54 -13.81 8.17
N SER A 229 -19.24 -14.06 8.02
CA SER A 229 -18.20 -13.31 8.70
C SER A 229 -18.05 -11.87 8.21
N SER A 230 -18.19 -11.65 6.90
CA SER A 230 -17.98 -10.34 6.28
C SER A 230 -19.16 -9.38 6.46
N LYS A 231 -20.31 -9.86 6.93
CA LYS A 231 -21.44 -9.00 7.27
C LYS A 231 -20.98 -7.89 8.22
N ARG A 232 -21.32 -6.65 7.88
CA ARG A 232 -20.98 -5.41 8.60
C ARG A 232 -19.51 -4.97 8.49
N TRP A 233 -18.67 -5.61 7.69
CA TRP A 233 -17.31 -5.09 7.48
C TRP A 233 -17.36 -3.82 6.64
N ASP A 234 -16.76 -2.76 7.17
CA ASP A 234 -16.68 -1.45 6.54
C ASP A 234 -15.22 -1.04 6.46
N GLY A 235 -14.66 -0.97 5.25
CA GLY A 235 -13.25 -0.65 5.05
C GLY A 235 -12.66 -1.21 3.76
N GLY A 236 -11.34 -1.06 3.60
CA GLY A 236 -10.56 -1.61 2.50
C GLY A 236 -9.74 -2.81 2.96
N TYR A 237 -9.85 -3.95 2.28
CA TYR A 237 -9.17 -5.16 2.74
C TYR A 237 -8.86 -6.20 1.67
N VAL A 238 -7.72 -6.87 1.86
CA VAL A 238 -7.40 -8.19 1.34
C VAL A 238 -7.03 -9.08 2.50
N MET A 239 -7.83 -10.10 2.78
CA MET A 239 -7.64 -11.03 3.89
C MET A 239 -7.35 -12.42 3.37
N ALA A 240 -6.22 -12.99 3.79
CA ALA A 240 -5.83 -14.36 3.49
C ALA A 240 -5.95 -15.23 4.74
N GLY A 241 -6.49 -16.42 4.59
CA GLY A 241 -6.62 -17.38 5.68
C GLY A 241 -6.25 -18.80 5.26
N MET A 242 -5.71 -19.55 6.22
CA MET A 242 -5.42 -20.98 6.08
C MET A 242 -6.09 -21.74 7.21
N MET A 243 -6.79 -22.82 6.90
CA MET A 243 -7.37 -23.72 7.87
C MET A 243 -6.43 -24.90 8.16
N GLY A 244 -6.44 -25.42 9.38
CA GLY A 244 -5.50 -26.46 9.78
C GLY A 244 -5.61 -27.79 9.00
N HIS A 245 -6.75 -28.06 8.35
CA HIS A 245 -6.92 -29.23 7.49
C HIS A 245 -6.41 -29.01 6.06
N GLY A 246 -6.09 -27.76 5.66
CA GLY A 246 -5.48 -27.47 4.37
C GLY A 246 -6.33 -26.65 3.39
N ASP A 247 -7.57 -26.28 3.73
CA ASP A 247 -8.31 -25.30 2.96
C ASP A 247 -7.73 -23.89 3.19
N ALA A 248 -7.81 -23.03 2.19
CA ALA A 248 -7.36 -21.65 2.27
C ALA A 248 -8.28 -20.71 1.50
N PHE A 249 -8.20 -19.43 1.80
CA PHE A 249 -8.93 -18.39 1.08
C PHE A 249 -8.14 -17.08 1.02
N VAL A 250 -8.45 -16.27 0.01
CA VAL A 250 -8.11 -14.85 -0.04
C VAL A 250 -9.35 -14.08 -0.44
N LEU A 251 -9.84 -13.22 0.43
CA LEU A 251 -11.04 -12.39 0.24
C LEU A 251 -10.64 -10.94 -0.01
N ARG A 252 -11.24 -10.30 -1.01
CA ARG A 252 -11.05 -8.89 -1.34
C ARG A 252 -12.31 -8.07 -1.05
N ASP A 253 -12.14 -6.82 -0.61
CA ASP A 253 -13.23 -5.88 -0.34
C ASP A 253 -14.12 -5.61 -1.58
N PRO A 254 -15.40 -5.23 -1.38
CA PRO A 254 -16.36 -5.09 -2.48
C PRO A 254 -16.10 -3.89 -3.40
N ASN A 255 -15.37 -2.87 -2.96
CA ASN A 255 -14.96 -1.73 -3.79
C ASN A 255 -13.60 -1.94 -4.48
N GLY A 256 -12.88 -3.05 -4.15
CA GLY A 256 -11.55 -3.33 -4.67
C GLY A 256 -10.50 -2.30 -4.27
N ILE A 257 -10.63 -1.72 -3.06
CA ILE A 257 -9.74 -0.70 -2.54
C ILE A 257 -8.31 -1.21 -2.51
N ARG A 258 -8.12 -2.43 -1.97
CA ARG A 258 -6.80 -3.05 -1.86
C ARG A 258 -6.49 -3.98 -3.03
N PRO A 259 -5.23 -4.00 -3.50
CA PRO A 259 -4.84 -4.85 -4.62
C PRO A 259 -4.59 -6.30 -4.18
N ALA A 260 -5.04 -7.24 -5.00
CA ALA A 260 -4.74 -8.67 -4.88
C ALA A 260 -4.64 -9.29 -6.28
N TYR A 261 -3.53 -9.98 -6.54
CA TYR A 261 -3.25 -10.61 -7.83
C TYR A 261 -3.06 -12.11 -7.65
N LEU A 262 -3.54 -12.88 -8.62
CA LEU A 262 -3.57 -14.33 -8.61
C LEU A 262 -2.88 -14.90 -9.84
N TYR A 263 -2.07 -15.93 -9.61
CA TYR A 263 -1.47 -16.82 -10.61
C TYR A 263 -1.74 -18.27 -10.23
N LYS A 264 -2.03 -19.11 -11.23
CA LYS A 264 -2.22 -20.54 -11.04
C LYS A 264 -1.75 -21.30 -12.27
N ASP A 265 -0.95 -22.34 -12.04
CA ASP A 265 -0.61 -23.37 -13.02
C ASP A 265 -0.90 -24.78 -12.48
N ASP A 266 -0.28 -25.81 -13.04
CA ASP A 266 -0.44 -27.20 -12.58
C ASP A 266 0.33 -27.53 -11.29
N GLU A 267 1.23 -26.66 -10.86
CA GLU A 267 2.17 -26.89 -9.76
C GLU A 267 1.88 -26.00 -8.56
N VAL A 268 1.49 -24.75 -8.80
CA VAL A 268 1.29 -23.76 -7.74
C VAL A 268 0.06 -22.92 -7.97
N LEU A 269 -0.52 -22.48 -6.86
CA LEU A 269 -1.43 -21.35 -6.84
C LEU A 269 -0.84 -20.28 -5.92
N VAL A 270 -0.79 -19.05 -6.41
CA VAL A 270 -0.19 -17.92 -5.71
C VAL A 270 -1.15 -16.74 -5.71
N VAL A 271 -1.30 -16.10 -4.54
CA VAL A 271 -1.94 -14.79 -4.44
C VAL A 271 -0.96 -13.84 -3.75
N ALA A 272 -0.79 -12.63 -4.29
CA ALA A 272 0.06 -11.61 -3.69
C ALA A 272 -0.52 -10.20 -3.89
N SER A 273 -0.08 -9.27 -3.05
CA SER A 273 -0.53 -7.87 -3.12
C SER A 273 -0.08 -7.15 -4.39
N GLU A 274 1.00 -7.62 -5.06
CA GLU A 274 1.55 -6.97 -6.24
C GLU A 274 1.77 -7.93 -7.40
N ARG A 275 1.29 -7.57 -8.60
CA ARG A 275 1.44 -8.35 -9.84
C ARG A 275 2.91 -8.58 -10.24
N PRO A 276 3.79 -7.56 -10.27
CA PRO A 276 5.15 -7.73 -10.76
C PRO A 276 6.02 -8.64 -9.88
N VAL A 277 5.67 -8.81 -8.60
CA VAL A 277 6.42 -9.75 -7.76
C VAL A 277 6.11 -11.20 -8.13
N ILE A 278 4.86 -11.52 -8.48
CA ILE A 278 4.49 -12.84 -9.01
C ILE A 278 5.23 -13.10 -10.32
N GLN A 279 5.16 -12.14 -11.27
CA GLN A 279 5.84 -12.24 -12.55
C GLN A 279 7.34 -12.51 -12.38
N THR A 280 8.01 -11.74 -11.51
CA THR A 280 9.45 -11.89 -11.30
C THR A 280 9.80 -13.22 -10.64
N VAL A 281 9.05 -13.63 -9.61
CA VAL A 281 9.39 -14.82 -8.81
C VAL A 281 9.08 -16.12 -9.54
N PHE A 282 8.02 -16.16 -10.33
CA PHE A 282 7.61 -17.35 -11.08
C PHE A 282 8.02 -17.32 -12.56
N ASN A 283 8.57 -16.18 -13.02
CA ASN A 283 8.97 -15.95 -14.41
C ASN A 283 7.83 -16.20 -15.40
N VAL A 284 6.71 -15.50 -15.17
CA VAL A 284 5.46 -15.64 -15.94
C VAL A 284 5.07 -14.37 -16.64
N ASP A 285 4.31 -14.49 -17.73
CA ASP A 285 3.82 -13.35 -18.50
C ASP A 285 2.73 -12.58 -17.70
N ILE A 286 2.59 -11.29 -18.00
CA ILE A 286 1.58 -10.43 -17.37
C ILE A 286 0.15 -10.97 -17.56
N LYS A 287 -0.13 -11.64 -18.68
CA LYS A 287 -1.45 -12.19 -19.00
C LYS A 287 -1.84 -13.38 -18.14
N GLU A 288 -0.85 -14.05 -17.52
CA GLU A 288 -1.09 -15.19 -16.65
C GLU A 288 -1.42 -14.77 -15.22
N VAL A 289 -1.10 -13.50 -14.86
CA VAL A 289 -1.38 -12.94 -13.53
C VAL A 289 -2.58 -12.02 -13.61
N ARG A 290 -3.69 -12.42 -13.02
CA ARG A 290 -4.93 -11.64 -13.01
C ARG A 290 -5.24 -11.05 -11.64
N GLU A 291 -6.01 -10.00 -11.62
CA GLU A 291 -6.51 -9.41 -10.39
C GLU A 291 -7.68 -10.23 -9.83
N LEU A 292 -7.73 -10.40 -8.50
CA LEU A 292 -8.89 -10.96 -7.81
C LEU A 292 -10.03 -9.94 -7.85
N LYS A 293 -11.23 -10.38 -8.25
CA LYS A 293 -12.40 -9.49 -8.38
C LYS A 293 -12.79 -8.88 -7.04
N PRO A 294 -13.24 -7.60 -7.01
CA PRO A 294 -13.86 -7.01 -5.83
C PRO A 294 -15.04 -7.84 -5.31
N GLY A 295 -15.14 -8.00 -3.98
CA GLY A 295 -16.18 -8.77 -3.33
C GLY A 295 -16.04 -10.30 -3.43
N TYR A 296 -15.03 -10.79 -4.17
CA TYR A 296 -14.82 -12.23 -4.38
C TYR A 296 -13.75 -12.79 -3.45
N ALA A 297 -13.86 -14.09 -3.18
CA ALA A 297 -12.80 -14.87 -2.56
C ALA A 297 -12.25 -15.92 -3.53
N ALA A 298 -10.92 -16.00 -3.59
CA ALA A 298 -10.20 -17.17 -4.07
C ALA A 298 -10.23 -18.23 -2.98
N ILE A 299 -10.95 -19.33 -3.20
CA ILE A 299 -11.08 -20.45 -2.27
C ILE A 299 -10.31 -21.64 -2.83
N ILE A 300 -9.43 -22.20 -2.01
CA ILE A 300 -8.54 -23.30 -2.34
C ILE A 300 -8.84 -24.43 -1.38
N LYS A 301 -9.31 -25.55 -1.90
CA LYS A 301 -9.54 -26.74 -1.10
C LYS A 301 -8.24 -27.50 -0.86
N LYS A 302 -8.24 -28.37 0.16
CA LYS A 302 -7.12 -29.24 0.49
C LYS A 302 -6.59 -30.04 -0.71
N ASP A 303 -7.49 -30.55 -1.57
CA ASP A 303 -7.16 -31.33 -2.77
C ASP A 303 -6.58 -30.48 -3.94
N GLY A 304 -6.45 -29.16 -3.77
CA GLY A 304 -5.98 -28.25 -4.80
C GLY A 304 -7.08 -27.71 -5.72
N THR A 305 -8.34 -28.11 -5.50
CA THR A 305 -9.49 -27.51 -6.21
C THR A 305 -9.57 -26.03 -5.89
N PHE A 306 -9.64 -25.23 -6.95
CA PHE A 306 -9.72 -23.77 -6.86
C PHE A 306 -11.05 -23.25 -7.39
N THR A 307 -11.66 -22.34 -6.63
CA THR A 307 -12.86 -21.61 -7.05
C THR A 307 -12.72 -20.14 -6.69
N GLU A 308 -13.23 -19.28 -7.56
CA GLU A 308 -13.40 -17.86 -7.26
C GLU A 308 -14.91 -17.62 -7.07
N LYS A 309 -15.33 -17.24 -5.87
CA LYS A 309 -16.73 -17.16 -5.49
C LYS A 309 -17.05 -15.77 -4.95
N GLU A 310 -18.19 -15.23 -5.37
CA GLU A 310 -18.76 -14.02 -4.81
C GLU A 310 -19.15 -14.25 -3.35
N ILE A 311 -18.62 -13.42 -2.47
CA ILE A 311 -18.86 -13.43 -1.03
C ILE A 311 -19.70 -12.23 -0.63
N ILE A 312 -19.39 -11.07 -1.20
CA ILE A 312 -20.07 -9.80 -0.99
C ILE A 312 -20.38 -9.26 -2.38
N GLU A 313 -21.58 -8.77 -2.59
CA GLU A 313 -21.94 -8.11 -3.84
C GLU A 313 -20.93 -7.02 -4.20
N PRO A 314 -20.30 -7.08 -5.39
CA PRO A 314 -19.37 -6.06 -5.83
C PRO A 314 -20.05 -4.69 -5.92
N LEU A 315 -19.39 -3.70 -5.36
CA LEU A 315 -19.80 -2.30 -5.43
C LEU A 315 -19.04 -1.56 -6.55
N GLU A 316 -19.30 -0.26 -6.69
CA GLU A 316 -18.52 0.58 -7.60
C GLU A 316 -17.02 0.46 -7.28
N ARG A 317 -16.21 0.16 -8.30
CA ARG A 317 -14.77 0.04 -8.14
C ARG A 317 -14.15 1.37 -7.72
N LYS A 318 -13.55 1.40 -6.55
CA LYS A 318 -12.82 2.55 -5.98
C LYS A 318 -11.43 2.12 -5.53
N ALA A 319 -10.71 1.45 -6.43
CA ALA A 319 -9.35 1.04 -6.17
C ALA A 319 -8.46 2.27 -5.87
N CYS A 320 -7.60 2.14 -4.87
CA CYS A 320 -6.77 3.21 -4.36
C CYS A 320 -5.87 3.81 -5.45
N SER A 321 -6.00 5.11 -5.72
CA SER A 321 -5.14 5.83 -6.68
C SER A 321 -3.72 6.01 -6.13
N PHE A 322 -3.54 6.06 -4.82
CA PHE A 322 -2.23 6.21 -4.20
C PHE A 322 -1.34 4.97 -4.39
N GLU A 323 -1.94 3.79 -4.59
CA GLU A 323 -1.22 2.59 -5.04
C GLU A 323 -0.50 2.84 -6.37
N ARG A 324 -1.11 3.59 -7.27
CA ARG A 324 -0.56 3.89 -8.60
C ARG A 324 0.51 4.98 -8.52
N ILE A 325 0.26 6.02 -7.73
CA ILE A 325 1.18 7.15 -7.54
C ILE A 325 2.44 6.70 -6.80
N TYR A 326 2.30 5.94 -5.71
CA TYR A 326 3.37 5.76 -4.74
C TYR A 326 3.64 4.32 -4.30
N PHE A 327 2.65 3.58 -3.74
CA PHE A 327 2.92 2.36 -2.99
C PHE A 327 3.35 1.17 -3.84
N SER A 328 2.64 0.90 -4.92
CA SER A 328 2.94 -0.24 -5.77
C SER A 328 4.22 -0.04 -6.58
N ARG A 329 4.87 -1.14 -6.90
CA ARG A 329 6.15 -1.12 -7.64
C ARG A 329 6.00 -0.50 -9.02
N GLY A 330 6.89 0.45 -9.34
CA GLY A 330 6.90 1.15 -10.62
C GLY A 330 7.35 0.31 -11.82
N ASN A 331 7.76 -0.94 -11.61
CA ASN A 331 8.08 -1.89 -12.70
C ASN A 331 6.87 -2.71 -13.17
N ASP A 332 5.68 -2.48 -12.64
CA ASP A 332 4.42 -2.94 -13.22
C ASP A 332 4.16 -2.16 -14.53
N ALA A 333 3.82 -2.87 -15.61
CA ALA A 333 3.68 -2.26 -16.93
C ALA A 333 2.59 -1.17 -17.02
N ASP A 334 1.48 -1.35 -16.29
CA ASP A 334 0.39 -0.37 -16.28
C ASP A 334 0.76 0.81 -15.37
N ILE A 335 1.30 0.55 -14.17
CA ILE A 335 1.77 1.59 -13.23
C ILE A 335 2.86 2.45 -13.87
N TYR A 336 3.77 1.85 -14.61
CA TYR A 336 4.82 2.57 -15.33
C TYR A 336 4.22 3.59 -16.31
N LYS A 337 3.28 3.15 -17.15
CA LYS A 337 2.58 4.04 -18.11
C LYS A 337 1.76 5.12 -17.42
N GLU A 338 1.03 4.76 -16.36
CA GLU A 338 0.22 5.68 -15.57
C GLU A 338 1.08 6.77 -14.93
N ARG A 339 2.23 6.40 -14.34
CA ARG A 339 3.17 7.40 -13.79
C ARG A 339 3.75 8.29 -14.87
N GLN A 340 4.05 7.77 -16.08
CA GLN A 340 4.44 8.62 -17.20
C GLN A 340 3.32 9.60 -17.57
N GLN A 341 2.06 9.15 -17.62
CA GLN A 341 0.92 10.04 -17.92
C GLN A 341 0.73 11.11 -16.85
N LEU A 342 0.89 10.78 -15.56
CA LEU A 342 0.86 11.78 -14.48
C LEU A 342 1.86 12.93 -14.75
N GLY A 343 3.06 12.60 -15.21
CA GLY A 343 4.06 13.61 -15.61
C GLY A 343 3.62 14.44 -16.82
N ARG A 344 3.07 13.80 -17.85
CA ARG A 344 2.60 14.48 -19.08
C ARG A 344 1.46 15.46 -18.80
N TYR A 345 0.51 15.12 -17.91
CA TYR A 345 -0.60 16.01 -17.57
C TYR A 345 -0.17 17.26 -16.78
N LEU A 346 1.04 17.28 -16.21
CA LEU A 346 1.60 18.45 -15.54
C LEU A 346 2.19 19.48 -16.53
N VAL A 347 2.52 19.10 -17.76
CA VAL A 347 3.23 19.94 -18.75
C VAL A 347 2.59 21.31 -18.96
N PRO A 348 1.28 21.47 -19.20
CA PRO A 348 0.67 22.77 -19.42
C PRO A 348 0.85 23.73 -18.24
N ASN A 349 0.67 23.24 -17.01
CA ASN A 349 0.81 24.04 -15.78
C ASN A 349 2.28 24.44 -15.55
N VAL A 350 3.21 23.53 -15.85
CA VAL A 350 4.65 23.80 -15.73
C VAL A 350 5.09 24.85 -16.74
N LEU A 351 4.73 24.71 -18.03
CA LEU A 351 5.08 25.68 -19.07
C LEU A 351 4.55 27.08 -18.72
N LYS A 352 3.32 27.16 -18.21
CA LYS A 352 2.74 28.43 -17.72
C LYS A 352 3.52 29.01 -16.55
N ALA A 353 3.96 28.20 -15.61
CA ALA A 353 4.66 28.66 -14.39
C ALA A 353 6.09 29.15 -14.65
N ILE A 354 6.71 28.70 -15.75
CA ILE A 354 8.01 29.17 -16.22
C ILE A 354 7.90 30.25 -17.31
N ASP A 355 6.69 30.77 -17.56
CA ASP A 355 6.43 31.75 -18.64
C ASP A 355 6.97 31.29 -20.02
N TYR A 356 6.96 29.97 -20.26
CA TYR A 356 7.51 29.32 -21.47
C TYR A 356 9.01 29.53 -21.68
N ASP A 357 9.76 30.02 -20.67
CA ASP A 357 11.21 30.20 -20.73
C ASP A 357 11.94 28.88 -20.46
N LEU A 358 12.09 28.08 -21.52
CA LEU A 358 12.80 26.81 -21.47
C LEU A 358 14.32 26.97 -21.47
N GLU A 359 14.84 28.11 -21.91
CA GLU A 359 16.29 28.39 -21.99
C GLU A 359 16.90 28.57 -20.59
N ASN A 360 16.16 29.25 -19.70
CA ASN A 360 16.60 29.53 -18.33
C ASN A 360 15.86 28.65 -17.30
N THR A 361 15.40 27.45 -17.74
CA THR A 361 14.76 26.48 -16.84
C THR A 361 15.54 25.18 -16.79
N VAL A 362 15.81 24.71 -15.58
CA VAL A 362 16.41 23.40 -15.29
C VAL A 362 15.35 22.48 -14.70
N PHE A 363 15.22 21.28 -15.25
CA PHE A 363 14.27 20.27 -14.80
C PHE A 363 15.00 19.17 -14.02
N SER A 364 14.44 18.78 -12.88
CA SER A 364 14.93 17.72 -12.00
C SER A 364 13.79 17.02 -11.27
N TYR A 365 14.14 16.05 -10.44
CA TYR A 365 13.17 15.32 -9.61
C TYR A 365 13.78 14.90 -8.27
N ILE A 366 12.90 14.57 -7.31
CA ILE A 366 13.30 14.00 -6.02
C ILE A 366 13.33 12.47 -6.15
N PRO A 367 14.51 11.84 -5.99
CA PRO A 367 14.60 10.38 -6.08
C PRO A 367 13.84 9.69 -4.93
N ASN A 368 13.22 8.48 -5.16
CA ASN A 368 13.29 7.66 -6.38
C ASN A 368 11.93 7.55 -7.08
N THR A 369 10.80 7.64 -6.35
CA THR A 369 9.45 7.32 -6.85
C THR A 369 9.00 8.26 -7.97
N ALA A 370 9.40 9.52 -7.92
CA ALA A 370 9.08 10.53 -8.92
C ALA A 370 9.74 10.32 -10.30
N GLU A 371 10.76 9.45 -10.42
CA GLU A 371 11.58 9.29 -11.62
C GLU A 371 10.77 8.97 -12.87
N VAL A 372 9.80 8.04 -12.78
CA VAL A 372 8.98 7.64 -13.93
C VAL A 372 8.04 8.76 -14.37
N ALA A 373 7.41 9.47 -13.42
CA ALA A 373 6.58 10.63 -13.71
C ALA A 373 7.40 11.78 -14.32
N PHE A 374 8.63 11.97 -13.83
CA PHE A 374 9.57 12.93 -14.42
C PHE A 374 9.91 12.60 -15.88
N GLY A 375 10.13 11.32 -16.20
CA GLY A 375 10.29 10.88 -17.58
C GLY A 375 9.13 11.32 -18.47
N GLY A 376 7.89 11.11 -18.01
CA GLY A 376 6.69 11.57 -18.74
C GLY A 376 6.58 13.09 -18.88
N LEU A 377 6.95 13.86 -17.85
CA LEU A 377 7.03 15.32 -17.91
C LEU A 377 8.03 15.77 -18.99
N VAL A 378 9.22 15.18 -19.01
CA VAL A 378 10.27 15.48 -19.99
C VAL A 378 9.81 15.19 -21.42
N GLU A 379 9.23 13.99 -21.63
CA GLU A 379 8.68 13.63 -22.96
C GLU A 379 7.62 14.62 -23.42
N GLY A 380 6.71 15.05 -22.56
CA GLY A 380 5.70 16.04 -22.89
C GLY A 380 6.26 17.43 -23.19
N ILE A 381 7.33 17.85 -22.51
CA ILE A 381 8.06 19.11 -22.81
C ILE A 381 8.77 18.99 -24.16
N ASP A 382 9.41 17.85 -24.44
CA ASP A 382 10.04 17.61 -25.75
C ASP A 382 9.02 17.64 -26.90
N GLU A 383 7.83 17.07 -26.71
CA GLU A 383 6.74 17.16 -27.67
C GLU A 383 6.33 18.63 -27.95
N TYR A 384 6.23 19.43 -26.87
CA TYR A 384 5.96 20.86 -26.99
C TYR A 384 7.07 21.58 -27.79
N ILE A 385 8.35 21.37 -27.43
CA ILE A 385 9.49 21.97 -28.15
C ILE A 385 9.50 21.56 -29.62
N ASN A 386 9.21 20.29 -29.93
CA ASN A 386 9.19 19.80 -31.30
C ASN A 386 8.06 20.45 -32.14
N LYS A 387 6.89 20.71 -31.54
CA LYS A 387 5.83 21.50 -32.19
C LYS A 387 6.29 22.93 -32.45
N GLN A 388 7.01 23.57 -31.53
CA GLN A 388 7.58 24.89 -31.71
C GLN A 388 8.64 24.90 -32.82
N LYS A 389 9.57 23.92 -32.83
CA LYS A 389 10.56 23.75 -33.90
C LYS A 389 9.90 23.64 -35.26
N ALA A 390 8.91 22.79 -35.41
CA ALA A 390 8.17 22.63 -36.68
C ALA A 390 7.54 23.95 -37.13
N THR A 391 6.90 24.67 -36.21
CA THR A 391 6.29 25.97 -36.49
C THR A 391 7.33 27.00 -36.96
N ASP A 392 8.47 27.06 -36.25
CA ASP A 392 9.55 28.03 -36.59
C ASP A 392 10.22 27.69 -37.92
N ILE A 393 10.45 26.41 -38.23
CA ILE A 393 10.98 25.97 -39.52
C ILE A 393 10.01 26.34 -40.65
N LEU A 394 8.72 26.10 -40.48
CA LEU A 394 7.71 26.46 -41.50
C LEU A 394 7.63 27.96 -41.71
N LYS A 395 7.79 28.79 -40.66
CA LYS A 395 7.82 30.27 -40.80
C LYS A 395 9.03 30.77 -41.57
N LEU A 396 10.16 30.10 -41.54
CA LEU A 396 11.36 30.50 -42.29
C LEU A 396 11.20 30.31 -43.80
N GLY A 397 10.37 29.36 -44.24
CA GLY A 397 10.09 29.10 -45.67
C GLY A 397 11.40 28.88 -46.46
N THR A 398 11.61 29.69 -47.51
CA THR A 398 12.82 29.65 -48.37
C THR A 398 14.05 30.30 -47.72
N ASN A 399 13.91 30.97 -46.56
CA ASN A 399 15.02 31.67 -45.87
C ASN A 399 15.77 30.76 -44.88
N ILE A 400 15.60 29.45 -44.99
CA ILE A 400 16.30 28.48 -44.16
C ILE A 400 17.79 28.48 -44.51
N THR A 401 18.64 28.68 -43.49
CA THR A 401 20.09 28.47 -43.58
C THR A 401 20.51 27.35 -42.63
N GLU A 402 21.64 26.71 -42.90
CA GLU A 402 22.18 25.67 -42.04
C GLU A 402 22.34 26.17 -40.58
N SER A 403 22.81 27.39 -40.39
CA SER A 403 22.98 28.03 -39.09
C SER A 403 21.64 28.23 -38.36
N THR A 404 20.60 28.74 -39.04
CA THR A 404 19.27 28.94 -38.41
C THR A 404 18.59 27.62 -38.10
N LEU A 405 18.67 26.65 -39.04
CA LEU A 405 18.15 25.32 -38.82
C LEU A 405 18.85 24.60 -37.63
N GLY A 406 20.18 24.67 -37.57
CA GLY A 406 20.97 24.10 -36.48
C GLY A 406 20.57 24.66 -35.11
N LYS A 407 20.35 25.99 -35.00
CA LYS A 407 19.89 26.63 -33.77
C LYS A 407 18.50 26.15 -33.33
N ILE A 408 17.56 25.97 -34.27
CA ILE A 408 16.23 25.49 -33.98
C ILE A 408 16.28 24.03 -33.51
N LEU A 409 17.02 23.17 -34.23
CA LEU A 409 17.12 21.75 -33.92
C LEU A 409 17.84 21.48 -32.60
N ALA A 410 18.79 22.33 -32.20
CA ALA A 410 19.54 22.22 -30.95
C ALA A 410 18.72 22.53 -29.70
N ARG A 411 17.50 23.04 -29.82
CA ARG A 411 16.63 23.31 -28.65
C ARG A 411 16.20 22.01 -28.03
N HIS A 412 16.41 21.87 -26.72
CA HIS A 412 15.96 20.76 -25.88
C HIS A 412 15.83 21.22 -24.44
N PRO A 413 15.05 20.53 -23.58
CA PRO A 413 14.95 20.90 -22.16
C PRO A 413 16.28 20.66 -21.45
N ARG A 414 16.63 21.53 -20.51
CA ARG A 414 17.81 21.36 -19.65
C ARG A 414 17.47 20.43 -18.51
N ILE A 415 17.88 19.18 -18.61
CA ILE A 415 17.60 18.13 -17.65
C ILE A 415 18.87 17.81 -16.87
N HIS A 416 18.81 17.94 -15.56
CA HIS A 416 19.92 17.60 -14.68
C HIS A 416 19.42 16.82 -13.48
N LYS A 417 20.16 15.79 -13.07
CA LYS A 417 19.94 15.11 -11.80
C LYS A 417 20.54 15.96 -10.68
N VAL A 418 19.80 16.98 -10.28
CA VAL A 418 20.26 17.96 -9.28
C VAL A 418 20.32 17.34 -7.89
N ILE A 419 19.33 16.50 -7.54
CA ILE A 419 19.25 15.87 -6.23
C ILE A 419 19.74 14.43 -6.32
N LEU A 420 20.71 14.09 -5.49
CA LEU A 420 21.25 12.75 -5.33
C LEU A 420 20.83 12.21 -3.95
N LYS A 421 20.38 10.97 -3.91
CA LYS A 421 20.14 10.27 -2.66
C LYS A 421 21.25 9.29 -2.40
N ASP A 422 21.97 9.43 -1.29
CA ASP A 422 23.02 8.49 -0.91
C ASP A 422 22.39 7.17 -0.45
N ALA A 423 22.60 6.11 -1.24
CA ALA A 423 22.09 4.77 -0.97
C ALA A 423 22.77 4.07 0.22
N LYS A 424 23.95 4.55 0.65
CA LYS A 424 24.73 3.92 1.74
C LYS A 424 24.33 4.40 3.12
N GLN A 425 23.73 5.58 3.24
CA GLN A 425 23.28 6.11 4.52
C GLN A 425 21.78 5.78 4.70
N ARG A 426 21.50 4.59 5.22
CA ARG A 426 20.22 4.33 5.87
C ARG A 426 20.26 5.05 7.22
N THR A 427 19.22 5.81 7.52
CA THR A 427 19.02 6.44 8.84
C THR A 427 18.89 5.34 9.91
N PHE A 428 20.01 4.75 10.27
CA PHE A 428 20.11 3.93 11.46
C PHE A 428 20.59 4.82 12.60
N ILE A 429 19.78 4.87 13.64
CA ILE A 429 20.12 5.39 14.97
C ILE A 429 20.15 6.92 15.05
N THR A 430 19.11 7.50 15.62
CA THR A 430 19.22 8.47 16.72
C THR A 430 17.85 9.05 17.07
N ASP A 431 17.68 9.44 18.33
CA ASP A 431 16.53 10.13 18.90
C ASP A 431 16.15 11.40 18.15
N ASP A 432 14.91 11.84 18.30
CA ASP A 432 14.27 12.93 17.52
C ASP A 432 15.04 14.27 17.47
N GLU A 433 15.90 14.58 18.44
CA GLU A 433 16.67 15.83 18.49
C GLU A 433 17.86 15.90 17.50
N SER A 434 18.30 14.78 16.94
CA SER A 434 19.43 14.75 16.00
C SER A 434 19.01 14.62 14.52
N ARG A 435 17.71 14.58 14.22
CA ARG A 435 17.16 14.42 12.87
C ARG A 435 17.53 15.57 11.91
N ASP A 436 17.63 16.80 12.38
CA ASP A 436 17.95 17.95 11.53
C ASP A 436 19.35 17.86 10.89
N ASN A 437 20.32 17.23 11.57
CA ASN A 437 21.64 17.00 11.02
C ASN A 437 21.72 15.77 10.11
N LEU A 438 20.87 14.75 10.32
CA LEU A 438 20.86 13.51 9.54
C LEU A 438 20.22 13.68 8.16
N VAL A 439 19.23 14.55 8.02
CA VAL A 439 18.58 14.79 6.72
C VAL A 439 19.54 15.45 5.73
N ASN A 440 20.46 16.29 6.19
CA ASN A 440 21.53 16.86 5.37
C ASN A 440 22.57 15.82 4.90
N LEU A 441 22.56 14.62 5.48
CA LEU A 441 23.45 13.51 5.09
C LEU A 441 22.80 12.53 4.10
N VAL A 442 21.49 12.60 3.90
CA VAL A 442 20.74 11.67 3.01
C VAL A 442 20.66 12.17 1.58
N TYR A 443 20.64 13.49 1.39
CA TYR A 443 20.56 14.12 0.07
C TYR A 443 21.76 15.00 -0.19
N ASP A 444 22.32 14.86 -1.39
CA ASP A 444 23.38 15.71 -1.92
C ASP A 444 22.91 16.40 -3.21
N ILE A 445 23.66 17.41 -3.68
CA ILE A 445 23.34 18.15 -4.89
C ILE A 445 24.47 18.12 -5.90
N THR A 446 24.10 18.16 -7.17
CA THR A 446 25.05 18.35 -8.26
C THR A 446 25.26 19.86 -8.48
N TYR A 447 26.44 20.33 -8.15
CA TYR A 447 26.83 21.75 -8.32
C TYR A 447 27.00 22.13 -9.80
N GLU A 448 26.97 23.43 -10.09
CA GLU A 448 27.22 24.04 -11.42
C GLU A 448 26.20 23.64 -12.51
N THR A 449 25.06 23.05 -12.13
CA THR A 449 23.99 22.71 -13.05
C THR A 449 22.98 23.84 -13.28
N VAL A 450 22.97 24.84 -12.39
CA VAL A 450 22.04 25.98 -12.34
C VAL A 450 22.81 27.27 -12.50
N LYS A 451 22.38 28.16 -13.40
CA LYS A 451 22.95 29.52 -13.54
C LYS A 451 22.42 30.38 -12.39
N LYS A 452 23.34 30.85 -11.55
CA LYS A 452 23.04 31.63 -10.36
C LYS A 452 22.20 32.88 -10.68
N ASP A 453 21.12 33.11 -9.92
CA ASP A 453 20.22 34.25 -9.98
C ASP A 453 19.52 34.44 -11.34
N VAL A 454 19.62 33.47 -12.25
CA VAL A 454 19.02 33.46 -13.59
C VAL A 454 18.00 32.34 -13.76
N ASP A 455 18.42 31.10 -13.48
CA ASP A 455 17.63 29.92 -13.81
C ASP A 455 16.45 29.71 -12.85
N THR A 456 15.35 29.24 -13.41
CA THR A 456 14.26 28.62 -12.69
C THR A 456 14.55 27.13 -12.53
N LEU A 457 14.51 26.61 -11.31
CA LEU A 457 14.69 25.20 -11.01
C LEU A 457 13.34 24.53 -10.76
N VAL A 458 12.94 23.64 -11.66
CA VAL A 458 11.70 22.87 -11.60
C VAL A 458 12.02 21.47 -11.09
N VAL A 459 11.42 21.07 -9.97
CA VAL A 459 11.68 19.79 -9.31
C VAL A 459 10.38 19.02 -9.08
N LEU A 460 10.28 17.84 -9.66
CA LEU A 460 9.11 16.97 -9.52
C LEU A 460 9.26 16.02 -8.32
N ASP A 461 8.22 15.97 -7.50
CA ASP A 461 8.05 14.99 -6.40
C ASP A 461 6.81 14.11 -6.67
N ASP A 462 6.74 12.95 -6.03
CA ASP A 462 5.58 12.07 -6.16
C ASP A 462 4.34 12.62 -5.43
N SER A 463 4.51 13.13 -4.22
CA SER A 463 3.43 13.69 -3.40
C SER A 463 3.94 14.57 -2.26
N ILE A 464 3.12 15.53 -1.82
CA ILE A 464 3.41 16.39 -0.68
C ILE A 464 2.31 16.20 0.36
N VAL A 465 2.65 15.59 1.50
CA VAL A 465 1.71 15.33 2.61
C VAL A 465 1.89 16.36 3.72
N ARG A 466 3.02 16.29 4.40
CA ARG A 466 3.37 17.17 5.55
C ARG A 466 4.29 18.31 5.14
N GLY A 467 5.06 18.11 4.07
CA GLY A 467 6.06 19.05 3.59
C GLY A 467 7.27 19.23 4.49
N THR A 468 7.42 18.43 5.55
CA THR A 468 8.50 18.59 6.54
C THR A 468 9.88 18.43 5.91
N THR A 469 10.09 17.36 5.14
CA THR A 469 11.36 17.11 4.45
C THR A 469 11.65 18.17 3.38
N LEU A 470 10.63 18.61 2.65
CA LEU A 470 10.76 19.73 1.71
C LEU A 470 11.28 20.98 2.41
N LYS A 471 10.61 21.40 3.50
CA LYS A 471 10.94 22.62 4.24
C LYS A 471 12.28 22.56 4.93
N GLN A 472 12.56 21.47 5.64
CA GLN A 472 13.76 21.36 6.49
C GLN A 472 15.01 21.07 5.69
N SER A 473 14.88 20.36 4.55
CA SER A 473 16.02 19.81 3.82
C SER A 473 16.08 20.22 2.37
N ILE A 474 15.15 19.75 1.56
CA ILE A 474 15.24 19.84 0.09
C ILE A 474 15.32 21.29 -0.38
N LEU A 475 14.45 22.17 0.09
CA LEU A 475 14.45 23.58 -0.30
C LEU A 475 15.73 24.30 0.12
N ARG A 476 16.28 24.00 1.30
CA ARG A 476 17.55 24.59 1.78
C ARG A 476 18.74 24.12 0.96
N ILE A 477 18.75 22.84 0.57
CA ILE A 477 19.83 22.28 -0.27
C ILE A 477 19.76 22.88 -1.68
N LEU A 478 18.56 22.99 -2.27
CA LEU A 478 18.38 23.59 -3.59
C LEU A 478 18.73 25.08 -3.63
N ASP A 479 18.48 25.83 -2.56
CA ASP A 479 18.81 27.26 -2.46
C ASP A 479 20.33 27.52 -2.50
N ARG A 480 21.17 26.51 -2.16
CA ARG A 480 22.64 26.59 -2.29
C ARG A 480 23.11 26.75 -3.74
N LEU A 481 22.26 26.37 -4.71
CA LEU A 481 22.53 26.59 -6.13
C LEU A 481 22.19 28.01 -6.59
N HIS A 482 21.61 28.83 -5.72
CA HIS A 482 21.14 30.19 -5.99
C HIS A 482 20.23 30.32 -7.24
N PRO A 483 19.20 29.48 -7.40
CA PRO A 483 18.25 29.70 -8.49
C PRO A 483 17.45 30.99 -8.24
N LYS A 484 17.00 31.63 -9.33
CA LYS A 484 16.05 32.76 -9.24
C LYS A 484 14.73 32.32 -8.63
N LYS A 485 14.24 31.16 -9.05
CA LYS A 485 12.96 30.59 -8.64
C LYS A 485 13.06 29.06 -8.49
N ILE A 486 12.40 28.52 -7.48
CA ILE A 486 12.21 27.08 -7.29
C ILE A 486 10.73 26.76 -7.47
N ILE A 487 10.43 25.84 -8.36
CA ILE A 487 9.06 25.30 -8.57
C ILE A 487 9.08 23.84 -8.15
N ILE A 488 8.35 23.51 -7.08
CA ILE A 488 8.12 22.10 -6.69
C ILE A 488 6.82 21.64 -7.31
N ILE A 489 6.86 20.51 -7.99
CA ILE A 489 5.70 19.92 -8.65
C ILE A 489 5.37 18.61 -7.97
N SER A 490 4.11 18.39 -7.62
CA SER A 490 3.61 17.11 -7.13
C SER A 490 2.87 16.36 -8.24
N SER A 491 3.24 15.09 -8.50
CA SER A 491 2.49 14.24 -9.42
C SER A 491 1.15 13.75 -8.84
N ALA A 492 0.92 13.98 -7.55
CA ALA A 492 -0.37 13.79 -6.88
C ALA A 492 -1.11 15.13 -6.69
N PRO A 493 -2.45 15.13 -6.64
CA PRO A 493 -3.23 16.27 -6.15
C PRO A 493 -2.93 16.60 -4.68
N GLN A 494 -3.46 17.72 -4.18
CA GLN A 494 -3.36 18.10 -2.77
C GLN A 494 -4.02 17.05 -1.88
N ILE A 495 -3.28 16.48 -0.92
CA ILE A 495 -3.81 15.54 0.08
C ILE A 495 -4.51 16.35 1.17
N ARG A 496 -5.85 16.24 1.22
CA ARG A 496 -6.74 17.08 2.01
C ARG A 496 -7.48 16.33 3.12
N TYR A 497 -7.71 15.02 2.93
CA TYR A 497 -8.58 14.22 3.79
C TYR A 497 -7.85 13.00 4.34
N PRO A 498 -8.19 12.56 5.57
CA PRO A 498 -7.52 11.43 6.19
C PRO A 498 -7.81 10.12 5.46
N ASP A 499 -6.83 9.20 5.48
CA ASP A 499 -7.06 7.81 5.12
C ASP A 499 -7.65 7.05 6.31
N CYS A 500 -8.54 6.11 6.01
CA CYS A 500 -9.11 5.16 6.96
C CYS A 500 -9.03 3.71 6.49
N TYR A 501 -8.27 3.43 5.41
CA TYR A 501 -8.16 2.11 4.82
C TYR A 501 -6.76 1.49 4.94
N GLY A 502 -5.88 2.07 5.78
CA GLY A 502 -4.62 1.44 6.21
C GLY A 502 -3.34 2.20 5.86
N ILE A 503 -3.43 3.43 5.32
CA ILE A 503 -2.26 4.31 5.11
C ILE A 503 -2.08 5.22 6.32
N ASP A 504 -0.84 5.55 6.69
CA ASP A 504 -0.56 6.47 7.81
C ASP A 504 -0.80 7.94 7.45
N MET A 505 -2.02 8.24 7.05
CA MET A 505 -2.53 9.58 6.77
C MET A 505 -3.86 9.80 7.49
N ALA A 506 -3.87 9.61 8.82
CA ALA A 506 -5.12 9.60 9.60
C ALA A 506 -5.37 10.87 10.41
N ILE A 507 -4.40 11.78 10.53
CA ILE A 507 -4.47 12.96 11.40
C ILE A 507 -4.45 14.22 10.54
N LEU A 508 -5.55 14.98 10.53
CA LEU A 508 -5.73 16.19 9.71
C LEU A 508 -4.66 17.27 9.96
N SER A 509 -4.30 17.52 11.22
CA SER A 509 -3.29 18.52 11.59
C SER A 509 -1.89 18.24 11.07
N LYS A 510 -1.67 17.06 10.45
CA LYS A 510 -0.40 16.70 9.81
C LYS A 510 -0.37 16.99 8.31
N PHE A 511 -1.46 17.45 7.71
CA PHE A 511 -1.52 17.73 6.28
C PHE A 511 -1.27 19.20 6.00
N ILE A 512 -0.25 19.47 5.18
CA ILE A 512 0.09 20.86 4.81
C ILE A 512 -1.06 21.57 4.09
N ALA A 513 -1.87 20.84 3.31
CA ALA A 513 -3.03 21.41 2.63
C ALA A 513 -4.14 21.79 3.62
N PHE A 514 -4.30 21.02 4.71
CA PHE A 514 -5.23 21.37 5.78
C PHE A 514 -4.74 22.60 6.55
N ASP A 515 -3.47 22.63 6.94
CA ASP A 515 -2.88 23.79 7.62
C ASP A 515 -2.99 25.06 6.78
N ALA A 516 -2.79 24.94 5.45
CA ALA A 516 -2.94 26.05 4.53
C ALA A 516 -4.40 26.57 4.49
N ALA A 517 -5.39 25.66 4.39
CA ALA A 517 -6.80 26.04 4.39
C ALA A 517 -7.23 26.69 5.70
N ILE A 518 -6.82 26.15 6.86
CA ILE A 518 -7.08 26.74 8.18
C ILE A 518 -6.43 28.11 8.31
N SER A 519 -5.19 28.27 7.82
CA SER A 519 -4.49 29.57 7.84
C SER A 519 -5.22 30.62 7.00
N LEU A 520 -5.69 30.25 5.79
CA LEU A 520 -6.49 31.15 4.94
C LEU A 520 -7.81 31.54 5.59
N ILE A 521 -8.50 30.62 6.26
CA ILE A 521 -9.74 30.91 7.01
C ILE A 521 -9.48 31.96 8.10
N LYS A 522 -8.40 31.80 8.87
CA LYS A 522 -8.01 32.74 9.93
C LYS A 522 -7.65 34.13 9.38
N GLU A 523 -6.85 34.17 8.31
CA GLU A 523 -6.43 35.44 7.67
C GLU A 523 -7.58 36.20 7.04
N THR A 524 -8.63 35.51 6.58
CA THR A 524 -9.84 36.14 6.02
C THR A 524 -10.91 36.46 7.07
N ALA A 525 -10.60 36.35 8.37
CA ALA A 525 -11.50 36.58 9.50
C ALA A 525 -12.83 35.78 9.43
N LYS A 526 -12.74 34.56 8.87
CA LYS A 526 -13.90 33.66 8.74
C LYS A 526 -13.89 32.54 9.81
N GLU A 527 -13.35 32.80 11.00
CA GLU A 527 -13.24 31.78 12.06
C GLU A 527 -14.61 31.21 12.50
N SER A 528 -15.69 31.98 12.37
CA SER A 528 -17.04 31.48 12.62
C SER A 528 -17.43 30.31 11.74
N VAL A 529 -16.79 30.14 10.55
CA VAL A 529 -17.00 29.00 9.67
C VAL A 529 -16.50 27.71 10.33
N LEU A 530 -15.35 27.76 11.02
CA LEU A 530 -14.79 26.58 11.70
C LEU A 530 -15.69 26.13 12.86
N ILE A 531 -16.27 27.05 13.62
CA ILE A 531 -17.20 26.75 14.72
C ILE A 531 -18.47 26.11 14.15
N ASN A 532 -19.05 26.69 13.10
CA ASN A 532 -20.25 26.14 12.46
C ASN A 532 -19.99 24.74 11.89
N LEU A 533 -18.81 24.50 11.29
CA LEU A 533 -18.43 23.19 10.75
C LEU A 533 -18.20 22.17 11.86
N TYR A 534 -17.63 22.59 12.98
CA TYR A 534 -17.47 21.75 14.16
C TYR A 534 -18.82 21.28 14.71
N ASP A 535 -19.79 22.19 14.86
CA ASP A 535 -21.13 21.83 15.31
C ASP A 535 -21.84 20.89 14.30
N LYS A 536 -21.71 21.16 13.00
CA LYS A 536 -22.19 20.26 11.95
C LYS A 536 -21.55 18.89 12.03
N ALA A 537 -20.20 18.81 12.19
CA ALA A 537 -19.50 17.53 12.29
C ALA A 537 -19.98 16.71 13.50
N LYS A 538 -20.21 17.36 14.65
CA LYS A 538 -20.78 16.69 15.83
C LYS A 538 -22.20 16.21 15.58
N ALA A 539 -23.01 16.98 14.87
CA ALA A 539 -24.37 16.57 14.51
C ALA A 539 -24.35 15.38 13.53
N GLU A 540 -23.44 15.37 12.56
CA GLU A 540 -23.27 14.22 11.64
C GLU A 540 -22.89 12.95 12.39
N LEU A 541 -21.97 13.03 13.36
CA LEU A 541 -21.53 11.88 14.14
C LEU A 541 -22.64 11.23 15.00
N LEU A 542 -23.76 11.92 15.23
CA LEU A 542 -24.93 11.37 15.93
C LEU A 542 -25.88 10.60 15.00
N LYS A 543 -25.72 10.73 13.66
CA LYS A 543 -26.54 10.02 12.68
C LYS A 543 -26.04 8.58 12.46
N PRO A 544 -26.88 7.68 11.95
CA PRO A 544 -26.41 6.43 11.39
C PRO A 544 -25.28 6.67 10.37
N LYS A 545 -24.26 5.83 10.36
CA LYS A 545 -23.06 6.06 9.52
C LYS A 545 -23.39 6.15 8.03
N GLU A 546 -24.42 5.46 7.57
CA GLU A 546 -24.89 5.44 6.19
C GLU A 546 -25.49 6.79 5.74
N GLU A 547 -25.93 7.62 6.69
CA GLU A 547 -26.54 8.93 6.45
C GLU A 547 -25.56 10.09 6.64
N GLN A 548 -24.35 9.79 7.15
CA GLN A 548 -23.34 10.82 7.42
C GLN A 548 -22.72 11.36 6.13
N ILE A 549 -22.59 12.67 6.05
CA ILE A 549 -21.85 13.35 4.97
C ILE A 549 -20.52 13.89 5.50
N ASN A 550 -19.53 14.01 4.62
CA ASN A 550 -18.22 14.58 4.95
C ASN A 550 -18.29 16.12 4.97
N VAL A 551 -18.45 16.71 6.14
CA VAL A 551 -18.52 18.18 6.28
C VAL A 551 -17.16 18.86 6.11
N VAL A 552 -16.06 18.13 6.21
CA VAL A 552 -14.70 18.68 6.03
C VAL A 552 -14.49 19.22 4.62
N GLN A 553 -15.24 18.74 3.64
CA GLN A 553 -15.20 19.27 2.27
C GLN A 553 -15.54 20.76 2.22
N GLU A 554 -16.39 21.28 3.11
CA GLU A 554 -16.77 22.70 3.13
C GLU A 554 -15.57 23.62 3.44
N ILE A 555 -14.56 23.15 4.17
CA ILE A 555 -13.32 23.90 4.43
C ILE A 555 -12.63 24.29 3.13
N TYR A 556 -12.52 23.35 2.20
CA TYR A 556 -11.78 23.53 0.95
C TYR A 556 -12.60 24.22 -0.15
N ARG A 557 -13.94 24.18 -0.09
CA ARG A 557 -14.83 24.87 -1.06
C ARG A 557 -14.73 26.39 -0.99
N THR A 558 -14.19 26.92 0.09
CA THR A 558 -14.04 28.37 0.31
C THR A 558 -12.92 28.98 -0.53
N PHE A 559 -11.98 28.18 -0.99
CA PHE A 559 -10.77 28.61 -1.69
C PHE A 559 -10.53 27.80 -2.97
N THR A 560 -9.87 28.43 -3.94
CA THR A 560 -9.39 27.74 -5.11
C THR A 560 -8.19 26.83 -4.79
N ASN A 561 -7.90 25.89 -5.69
CA ASN A 561 -6.73 25.03 -5.55
C ASN A 561 -5.42 25.84 -5.60
N GLU A 562 -5.41 26.91 -6.40
CA GLU A 562 -4.29 27.84 -6.56
C GLU A 562 -4.03 28.63 -5.28
N GLU A 563 -5.07 29.16 -4.64
CA GLU A 563 -4.94 29.89 -3.36
C GLU A 563 -4.37 28.98 -2.26
N ILE A 564 -4.84 27.72 -2.19
CA ILE A 564 -4.32 26.74 -1.23
C ILE A 564 -2.87 26.40 -1.58
N SER A 565 -2.53 26.18 -2.87
CA SER A 565 -1.14 25.90 -3.30
C SER A 565 -0.20 27.05 -2.99
N GLN A 566 -0.64 28.30 -3.20
CA GLN A 566 0.15 29.48 -2.84
C GLN A 566 0.41 29.51 -1.33
N LYS A 567 -0.61 29.29 -0.52
CA LYS A 567 -0.48 29.27 0.94
C LYS A 567 0.42 28.13 1.42
N ILE A 568 0.35 26.97 0.78
CA ILE A 568 1.29 25.86 1.04
C ILE A 568 2.73 26.33 0.76
N GLY A 569 2.97 27.04 -0.35
CA GLY A 569 4.27 27.62 -0.65
C GLY A 569 4.77 28.55 0.44
N ASP A 570 3.93 29.43 0.93
CA ASP A 570 4.25 30.36 2.03
C ASP A 570 4.62 29.60 3.33
N LEU A 571 3.86 28.57 3.68
CA LEU A 571 4.10 27.74 4.87
C LEU A 571 5.37 26.88 4.74
N LEU A 572 5.67 26.41 3.55
CA LEU A 572 6.87 25.59 3.27
C LEU A 572 8.14 26.41 3.14
N LYS A 573 8.04 27.72 2.84
CA LYS A 573 9.20 28.58 2.65
C LYS A 573 10.05 28.64 3.91
N PRO A 574 11.31 28.12 3.90
CA PRO A 574 12.21 28.24 5.04
C PRO A 574 12.61 29.70 5.28
N LYS A 575 12.87 30.06 6.55
CA LYS A 575 13.48 31.35 6.85
C LYS A 575 14.85 31.43 6.15
N GLY A 576 15.07 32.54 5.42
CA GLY A 576 16.32 32.78 4.70
C GLY A 576 16.42 32.14 3.31
N LEU A 577 15.36 31.55 2.78
CA LEU A 577 15.32 31.11 1.38
C LEU A 577 15.36 32.35 0.47
N ASN A 578 16.37 32.43 -0.41
CA ASN A 578 16.58 33.54 -1.33
C ASN A 578 15.67 33.43 -2.56
N ALA A 579 15.49 32.22 -3.08
CA ALA A 579 14.69 31.95 -4.26
C ALA A 579 13.19 32.24 -4.04
N GLU A 580 12.49 32.64 -5.11
CA GLU A 580 11.04 32.59 -5.15
C GLU A 580 10.59 31.13 -5.07
N LEU A 581 9.55 30.79 -4.30
CA LEU A 581 9.02 29.45 -4.19
C LEU A 581 7.59 29.39 -4.73
N GLN A 582 7.36 28.43 -5.63
CA GLN A 582 6.03 28.08 -6.13
C GLN A 582 5.77 26.58 -6.01
N ILE A 583 4.54 26.19 -5.65
CA ILE A 583 4.12 24.78 -5.58
C ILE A 583 3.03 24.54 -6.61
N ILE A 584 3.17 23.46 -7.39
CA ILE A 584 2.18 23.03 -8.38
C ILE A 584 1.75 21.60 -8.06
N TYR A 585 0.47 21.34 -8.07
CA TYR A 585 -0.10 20.01 -7.88
C TYR A 585 -0.73 19.49 -9.16
N GLN A 586 -0.81 18.17 -9.25
CA GLN A 586 -1.65 17.50 -10.24
C GLN A 586 -3.11 17.88 -10.05
N THR A 587 -3.88 17.86 -11.12
CA THR A 587 -5.35 18.02 -11.07
C THR A 587 -6.03 16.67 -10.82
N ILE A 588 -7.26 16.69 -10.30
CA ILE A 588 -8.07 15.47 -10.14
C ILE A 588 -8.36 14.84 -11.52
N GLU A 589 -8.65 15.67 -12.50
CA GLU A 589 -8.90 15.25 -13.88
C GLU A 589 -7.66 14.58 -14.49
N GLY A 590 -6.48 15.17 -14.29
CA GLY A 590 -5.20 14.59 -14.74
C GLY A 590 -4.90 13.26 -14.06
N LEU A 591 -5.21 13.12 -12.77
CA LEU A 591 -5.11 11.87 -12.03
C LEU A 591 -6.03 10.79 -12.62
N HIS A 592 -7.31 11.10 -12.81
CA HIS A 592 -8.30 10.14 -13.33
C HIS A 592 -7.98 9.72 -14.77
N GLN A 593 -7.51 10.65 -15.60
CA GLN A 593 -7.09 10.32 -16.96
C GLN A 593 -5.81 9.48 -17.00
N SER A 594 -4.92 9.66 -16.02
CA SER A 594 -3.69 8.87 -15.93
C SER A 594 -3.94 7.47 -15.36
N CYS A 595 -4.86 7.34 -14.40
CA CYS A 595 -5.13 6.11 -13.65
C CYS A 595 -6.64 5.74 -13.72
N PRO A 596 -7.20 5.43 -14.91
CA PRO A 596 -8.65 5.31 -15.10
C PRO A 596 -9.29 4.15 -14.34
N ASP A 597 -8.52 3.12 -14.01
CA ASP A 597 -8.99 1.94 -13.28
C ASP A 597 -8.85 2.09 -11.75
N ASN A 598 -8.21 3.18 -11.26
CA ASN A 598 -7.94 3.42 -9.85
C ASN A 598 -8.51 4.79 -9.41
N LEU A 599 -9.84 4.88 -9.39
CA LEU A 599 -10.58 6.11 -9.09
C LEU A 599 -10.87 6.31 -7.58
N GLY A 600 -10.25 5.53 -6.71
CA GLY A 600 -10.28 5.72 -5.26
C GLY A 600 -9.39 6.89 -4.86
N ASP A 601 -9.98 8.06 -4.75
CA ASP A 601 -9.31 9.37 -4.63
C ASP A 601 -9.71 10.17 -3.37
N TRP A 602 -10.27 9.47 -2.37
CA TRP A 602 -10.81 10.06 -1.14
C TRP A 602 -9.84 10.98 -0.38
N TYR A 603 -8.52 10.77 -0.52
CA TYR A 603 -7.50 11.65 0.07
C TYR A 603 -7.54 13.06 -0.49
N PHE A 604 -7.95 13.20 -1.75
CA PHE A 604 -7.94 14.43 -2.51
C PHE A 604 -9.31 15.09 -2.55
N THR A 605 -10.37 14.28 -2.71
CA THR A 605 -11.75 14.74 -2.93
C THR A 605 -12.62 14.68 -1.68
N GLY A 606 -12.29 13.79 -0.72
CA GLY A 606 -13.14 13.49 0.44
C GLY A 606 -14.33 12.60 0.10
N ASN A 607 -14.36 11.97 -1.09
CA ASN A 607 -15.41 11.05 -1.53
C ASN A 607 -15.05 9.61 -1.13
N TYR A 608 -15.39 9.25 0.08
CA TYR A 608 -15.08 7.92 0.61
C TYR A 608 -15.97 6.84 0.00
N PRO A 609 -15.39 5.67 -0.37
CA PRO A 609 -16.17 4.56 -0.94
C PRO A 609 -17.04 3.83 0.09
N THR A 610 -16.79 4.00 1.40
CA THR A 610 -17.59 3.36 2.45
C THR A 610 -18.15 4.40 3.43
N PRO A 611 -19.32 4.14 4.04
CA PRO A 611 -19.94 5.06 4.99
C PRO A 611 -19.03 5.43 6.18
N GLY A 612 -18.24 4.46 6.66
CA GLY A 612 -17.30 4.69 7.75
C GLY A 612 -16.23 5.72 7.44
N GLY A 613 -15.90 5.96 6.17
CA GLY A 613 -14.95 6.98 5.76
C GLY A 613 -15.43 8.40 6.08
N ASN A 614 -16.73 8.71 5.85
CA ASN A 614 -17.31 9.99 6.22
C ASN A 614 -17.29 10.20 7.75
N LYS A 615 -17.63 9.16 8.52
CA LYS A 615 -17.53 9.15 9.98
C LYS A 615 -16.12 9.49 10.46
N VAL A 616 -15.10 8.85 9.86
CA VAL A 616 -13.69 9.08 10.19
C VAL A 616 -13.26 10.51 9.87
N ALA A 617 -13.64 11.06 8.71
CA ALA A 617 -13.31 12.43 8.34
C ALA A 617 -13.91 13.44 9.33
N ASN A 618 -15.20 13.31 9.66
CA ASN A 618 -15.88 14.16 10.62
C ASN A 618 -15.24 14.05 12.02
N LYS A 619 -14.95 12.83 12.49
CA LYS A 619 -14.29 12.60 13.78
C LYS A 619 -12.87 13.16 13.81
N ALA A 620 -12.10 13.05 12.73
CA ALA A 620 -10.78 13.64 12.64
C ALA A 620 -10.82 15.18 12.75
N PHE A 621 -11.85 15.80 12.17
CA PHE A 621 -12.04 17.24 12.30
C PHE A 621 -12.47 17.66 13.72
N VAL A 622 -13.37 16.90 14.35
CA VAL A 622 -13.73 17.11 15.76
C VAL A 622 -12.50 16.98 16.66
N ASN A 623 -11.70 15.93 16.49
CA ASN A 623 -10.45 15.73 17.22
C ASN A 623 -9.49 16.93 17.05
N PHE A 624 -9.37 17.46 15.83
CA PHE A 624 -8.56 18.66 15.56
C PHE A 624 -9.05 19.87 16.34
N MET A 625 -10.37 20.14 16.33
CA MET A 625 -10.97 21.28 17.03
C MET A 625 -10.86 21.16 18.57
N GLU A 626 -10.85 19.93 19.09
CA GLU A 626 -10.71 19.61 20.52
C GLU A 626 -9.23 19.48 20.96
N GLY A 627 -8.26 19.62 20.04
CA GLY A 627 -6.84 19.49 20.33
C GLY A 627 -6.38 18.04 20.59
N ILE A 628 -7.17 17.07 20.18
CA ILE A 628 -6.86 15.63 20.32
C ILE A 628 -5.98 15.18 19.15
N ASN A 629 -4.77 14.75 19.44
CA ASN A 629 -3.80 14.29 18.42
C ASN A 629 -3.79 12.75 18.29
N GLU A 630 -4.97 12.17 18.05
CA GLU A 630 -5.16 10.73 17.89
C GLU A 630 -5.86 10.41 16.58
N ARG A 631 -5.75 9.15 16.15
CA ARG A 631 -6.51 8.65 14.99
C ARG A 631 -8.01 8.67 15.30
N ALA A 632 -8.82 8.86 14.27
CA ALA A 632 -10.27 8.96 14.39
C ALA A 632 -11.01 7.61 14.29
N TYR A 633 -10.25 6.49 14.23
CA TYR A 633 -10.79 5.12 14.11
C TYR A 633 -9.91 4.11 14.82
#